data_ad13f314fae3fbf86387c228483dc1f6
#
_entry.id   ad13f314fae3fbf86387c228483dc1f6
#
_cell.length_a   1.000
_cell.length_b   1.000
_cell.length_c   1.000
_cell.angle_alpha   90.00
_cell.angle_beta   90.00
_cell.angle_gamma   90.00
#
_symmetry.space_group_name_H-M   'P 1'
#
loop_
_entity.id
_entity.type
_entity.pdbx_description
1 polymer ?
#
loop_
_entity_poly.entity_id
_entity_poly.type
_entity_poly.pdbx_seq_one_letter_code
_entity_poly.pdbx_strand_id
1 'polypeptide(L)'
;GRLHHFILGQENFRDSRQNLVDEKQELIRYYEQMKQSILENSNYVDALMETAEAVYTVDLTNDCLENAFYHVKRESIVIDREMPCSYDAYCRERSRKVTDDTLESYRIMDSSEKLLKRFREGDKQITVEYREETQDGRMIWLQKTILMSRELLYDRETGKERSAVHGIILFKNTSEFHKKEEEEKERLQKAVQEADAESKAKTDFMNRISHDIRTPINGIMGMLEILRKNAHNPEKMEECMDKMQVSADHLLALVNDVLDMNKLETNQIQEENEPFDLEVLMREVAVLMNPLLEQNQITHRVHRKNIQHTALKGSPLQLRQIMLNLFSNAVKYNKPQGSVDTDVEELSCDGKTAWYEFRIADTGIGMSGDFVKNQLFEPFTQEQYGARTRYQGTGLGMSIVKGLVEKMGGTIQVESKLGEGSHFEVILPVSYTHLR
;
A
#
# COMPACT_ATOMS: atom_id res chain seq x y z
N GLY A 1 -8.04 2.28 -13.72
CA GLY A 1 -8.43 1.29 -12.70
C GLY A 1 -8.50 1.87 -11.29
N ARG A 2 -7.42 2.55 -10.82
CA ARG A 2 -7.32 3.08 -9.44
C ARG A 2 -8.21 4.29 -9.17
N LEU A 3 -8.40 5.19 -10.13
CA LEU A 3 -9.32 6.33 -10.01
C LEU A 3 -10.79 5.86 -9.91
N HIS A 4 -11.12 4.78 -10.62
CA HIS A 4 -12.46 4.18 -10.57
C HIS A 4 -12.75 3.51 -9.22
N HIS A 5 -11.74 2.87 -8.58
CA HIS A 5 -11.87 2.34 -7.22
C HIS A 5 -11.97 3.43 -6.15
N PHE A 6 -11.30 4.58 -6.35
CA PHE A 6 -11.36 5.72 -5.43
C PHE A 6 -12.74 6.40 -5.51
N ILE A 7 -13.29 6.56 -6.73
CA ILE A 7 -14.64 7.12 -6.93
C ILE A 7 -15.70 6.18 -6.35
N LEU A 8 -15.61 4.86 -6.59
CA LEU A 8 -16.49 3.86 -5.98
C LEU A 8 -16.37 3.82 -4.45
N GLY A 9 -15.17 4.07 -3.90
CA GLY A 9 -14.97 4.19 -2.45
C GLY A 9 -15.64 5.45 -1.88
N GLN A 10 -15.61 6.57 -2.60
CA GLN A 10 -16.31 7.80 -2.21
C GLN A 10 -17.84 7.69 -2.38
N GLU A 11 -18.31 7.01 -3.41
CA GLU A 11 -19.74 6.72 -3.61
C GLU A 11 -20.25 5.78 -2.51
N ASN A 12 -19.55 4.69 -2.21
CA ASN A 12 -19.88 3.80 -1.10
C ASN A 12 -19.87 4.51 0.28
N PHE A 13 -18.99 5.50 0.49
CA PHE A 13 -18.95 6.31 1.71
C PHE A 13 -20.12 7.31 1.76
N ARG A 14 -20.49 7.89 0.61
CA ARG A 14 -21.69 8.74 0.48
C ARG A 14 -22.96 7.91 0.69
N ASP A 15 -23.05 6.74 0.09
CA ASP A 15 -24.19 5.83 0.25
C ASP A 15 -24.30 5.31 1.68
N SER A 16 -23.18 4.99 2.35
CA SER A 16 -23.17 4.61 3.76
C SER A 16 -23.61 5.77 4.66
N ARG A 17 -23.21 7.00 4.34
CA ARG A 17 -23.63 8.21 5.08
C ARG A 17 -25.08 8.57 4.81
N GLN A 18 -25.55 8.37 3.59
CA GLN A 18 -26.95 8.57 3.21
C GLN A 18 -27.82 7.50 3.87
N ASN A 19 -27.42 6.24 3.86
CA ASN A 19 -28.09 5.15 4.58
C ASN A 19 -28.16 5.43 6.09
N LEU A 20 -27.10 6.01 6.69
CA LEU A 20 -27.10 6.41 8.10
C LEU A 20 -28.08 7.56 8.39
N VAL A 21 -28.21 8.49 7.43
CA VAL A 21 -29.18 9.60 7.52
C VAL A 21 -30.61 9.07 7.35
N ASP A 22 -30.82 8.14 6.43
CA ASP A 22 -32.12 7.54 6.17
C ASP A 22 -32.53 6.61 7.33
N GLU A 23 -31.63 5.81 7.89
CA GLU A 23 -31.82 5.06 9.14
C GLU A 23 -32.18 5.98 10.31
N LYS A 24 -31.49 7.13 10.40
CA LYS A 24 -31.78 8.14 11.42
C LYS A 24 -33.14 8.76 11.23
N GLN A 25 -33.59 9.01 10.01
CA GLN A 25 -34.92 9.53 9.71
C GLN A 25 -36.03 8.48 9.93
N GLU A 26 -35.78 7.21 9.59
CA GLU A 26 -36.69 6.11 9.91
C GLU A 26 -36.82 5.91 11.41
N LEU A 27 -35.70 5.98 12.13
CA LEU A 27 -35.68 5.91 13.59
C LEU A 27 -36.52 7.06 14.20
N ILE A 28 -36.42 8.29 13.68
CA ILE A 28 -37.21 9.45 14.11
C ILE A 28 -38.67 9.22 13.83
N ARG A 29 -39.05 8.74 12.63
CA ARG A 29 -40.46 8.40 12.31
C ARG A 29 -41.00 7.28 13.20
N TYR A 30 -40.20 6.28 13.45
CA TYR A 30 -40.56 5.19 14.34
C TYR A 30 -40.77 5.69 15.78
N TYR A 31 -39.93 6.59 16.27
CA TYR A 31 -40.08 7.24 17.57
C TYR A 31 -41.31 8.15 17.65
N GLU A 32 -41.65 8.85 16.59
CA GLU A 32 -42.88 9.69 16.57
C GLU A 32 -44.15 8.85 16.59
N GLN A 33 -44.18 7.72 15.89
CA GLN A 33 -45.28 6.76 15.94
C GLN A 33 -45.39 6.04 17.30
N MET A 34 -44.24 5.70 17.89
CA MET A 34 -44.21 5.06 19.21
C MET A 34 -44.66 5.98 20.35
N LYS A 35 -44.49 7.29 20.22
CA LYS A 35 -44.90 8.28 21.24
C LYS A 35 -46.36 8.20 21.58
N GLN A 36 -47.22 7.86 20.61
CA GLN A 36 -48.65 7.67 20.84
C GLN A 36 -49.01 6.34 21.53
N SER A 37 -48.11 5.37 21.51
CA SER A 37 -48.36 4.00 21.91
C SER A 37 -47.64 3.55 23.19
N ILE A 38 -46.56 4.29 23.61
CA ILE A 38 -45.77 3.96 24.81
C ILE A 38 -46.56 3.99 26.10
N LEU A 39 -47.65 4.76 26.13
CA LEU A 39 -48.58 4.86 27.26
C LEU A 39 -49.45 3.61 27.47
N GLU A 40 -49.49 2.66 26.51
CA GLU A 40 -50.44 1.55 26.56
C GLU A 40 -49.85 0.12 26.52
N ASN A 41 -48.55 -0.13 26.27
CA ASN A 41 -48.08 -1.53 26.10
C ASN A 41 -46.59 -1.77 26.38
N SER A 42 -46.28 -2.75 27.25
CA SER A 42 -44.92 -3.20 27.60
C SER A 42 -44.06 -3.71 26.39
N ASN A 43 -44.70 -4.09 25.30
CA ASN A 43 -44.02 -4.61 24.10
C ASN A 43 -43.19 -3.55 23.34
N TYR A 44 -43.37 -2.26 23.63
CA TYR A 44 -42.61 -1.19 22.98
C TYR A 44 -41.26 -0.91 23.63
N VAL A 45 -41.14 -1.20 24.94
CA VAL A 45 -39.83 -1.11 25.63
C VAL A 45 -38.87 -2.14 25.06
N ASP A 46 -39.38 -3.32 24.74
CA ASP A 46 -38.54 -4.39 24.15
C ASP A 46 -37.98 -3.98 22.77
N ALA A 47 -38.76 -3.31 21.93
CA ALA A 47 -38.30 -2.83 20.62
C ALA A 47 -37.29 -1.67 20.74
N LEU A 48 -37.43 -0.79 21.73
CA LEU A 48 -36.40 0.22 22.04
C LEU A 48 -35.10 -0.42 22.54
N MET A 49 -35.21 -1.48 23.31
CA MET A 49 -34.08 -2.23 23.85
C MET A 49 -33.34 -3.04 22.79
N GLU A 50 -33.92 -3.28 21.61
CA GLU A 50 -33.13 -3.87 20.48
C GLU A 50 -32.07 -2.91 19.95
N THR A 51 -32.33 -1.61 19.99
CA THR A 51 -31.45 -0.56 19.42
C THR A 51 -30.66 0.22 20.47
N ALA A 52 -31.09 0.23 21.72
CA ALA A 52 -30.47 0.93 22.83
C ALA A 52 -29.94 -0.04 23.88
N GLU A 53 -28.88 0.33 24.56
CA GLU A 53 -28.33 -0.43 25.68
C GLU A 53 -29.06 -0.13 26.99
N ALA A 54 -29.59 1.10 27.11
CA ALA A 54 -30.38 1.53 28.24
C ALA A 54 -31.43 2.57 27.80
N VAL A 55 -32.58 2.53 28.41
CA VAL A 55 -33.68 3.46 28.23
C VAL A 55 -34.11 4.00 29.59
N TYR A 56 -34.20 5.31 29.73
CA TYR A 56 -34.70 5.96 30.97
C TYR A 56 -35.90 6.81 30.66
N THR A 57 -36.86 6.88 31.59
CA THR A 57 -37.92 7.87 31.57
C THR A 57 -37.65 8.97 32.62
N VAL A 58 -37.87 10.22 32.25
CA VAL A 58 -37.56 11.37 33.08
C VAL A 58 -38.70 12.38 33.07
N ASP A 59 -39.14 12.83 34.24
CA ASP A 59 -39.93 14.06 34.40
C ASP A 59 -38.96 15.22 34.59
N LEU A 60 -38.74 16.00 33.52
CA LEU A 60 -37.84 17.13 33.52
C LEU A 60 -38.38 18.29 34.35
N THR A 61 -39.69 18.41 34.49
CA THR A 61 -40.34 19.49 35.27
C THR A 61 -40.05 19.35 36.76
N ASN A 62 -40.02 18.12 37.26
CA ASN A 62 -39.78 17.80 38.65
C ASN A 62 -38.36 17.26 38.94
N ASP A 63 -37.44 17.33 37.98
CA ASP A 63 -36.05 16.79 38.06
C ASP A 63 -36.05 15.34 38.56
N CYS A 64 -36.90 14.50 38.00
CA CYS A 64 -37.09 13.13 38.44
C CYS A 64 -36.83 12.11 37.34
N LEU A 65 -35.80 11.29 37.51
CA LEU A 65 -35.59 10.08 36.75
C LEU A 65 -36.48 8.97 37.31
N GLU A 66 -37.50 8.56 36.54
CA GLU A 66 -38.61 7.74 37.04
C GLU A 66 -38.32 6.25 36.93
N ASN A 67 -37.89 5.80 35.74
CA ASN A 67 -37.64 4.39 35.43
C ASN A 67 -36.35 4.23 34.65
N ALA A 68 -35.75 3.06 34.78
CA ALA A 68 -34.60 2.64 34.01
C ALA A 68 -34.76 1.20 33.51
N PHE A 69 -34.58 1.01 32.23
CA PHE A 69 -34.64 -0.30 31.57
C PHE A 69 -33.29 -0.61 30.95
N TYR A 70 -32.75 -1.81 31.20
CA TYR A 70 -31.42 -2.24 30.75
C TYR A 70 -31.51 -3.52 29.94
N HIS A 71 -30.65 -3.66 28.95
CA HIS A 71 -30.51 -4.92 28.26
C HIS A 71 -29.70 -5.90 29.13
N VAL A 72 -30.27 -7.07 29.47
CA VAL A 72 -29.73 -8.06 30.43
C VAL A 72 -28.30 -8.52 30.12
N LYS A 73 -27.79 -8.33 28.92
CA LYS A 73 -26.44 -8.76 28.50
C LYS A 73 -25.38 -7.66 28.49
N ARG A 74 -25.72 -6.41 28.87
CA ARG A 74 -24.83 -5.26 28.67
C ARG A 74 -24.69 -4.45 29.97
N GLU A 75 -23.88 -4.96 30.87
CA GLU A 75 -23.64 -4.41 32.22
C GLU A 75 -22.91 -3.04 32.24
N SER A 76 -22.44 -2.55 31.08
CA SER A 76 -21.52 -1.39 31.03
C SER A 76 -22.15 -0.03 31.34
N ILE A 77 -23.49 0.10 31.30
CA ILE A 77 -24.20 1.38 31.46
C ILE A 77 -25.06 1.43 32.73
N VAL A 78 -25.04 0.39 33.52
CA VAL A 78 -25.89 0.24 34.71
C VAL A 78 -25.53 1.28 35.79
N ILE A 79 -26.54 1.90 36.36
CA ILE A 79 -26.42 2.80 37.51
C ILE A 79 -26.91 2.08 38.72
N ASP A 80 -26.06 2.06 39.72
CA ASP A 80 -26.35 1.47 41.04
C ASP A 80 -27.13 2.48 41.90
N ARG A 81 -28.33 2.85 41.46
CA ARG A 81 -29.23 3.74 42.22
C ARG A 81 -30.67 3.24 42.22
N GLU A 82 -31.28 3.35 43.38
CA GLU A 82 -32.70 3.12 43.48
C GLU A 82 -33.47 4.23 42.75
N MET A 83 -34.48 3.85 41.97
CA MET A 83 -35.39 4.75 41.29
C MET A 83 -36.66 4.94 42.10
N PRO A 84 -37.27 6.11 42.10
CA PRO A 84 -36.91 7.32 41.35
C PRO A 84 -35.77 8.13 42.01
N CYS A 85 -35.01 8.88 41.19
CA CYS A 85 -33.92 9.73 41.67
C CYS A 85 -33.81 11.05 40.88
N SER A 86 -33.10 12.07 41.39
CA SER A 86 -32.85 13.32 40.66
C SER A 86 -32.04 13.10 39.40
N TYR A 87 -32.53 13.58 38.28
CA TYR A 87 -31.82 13.56 37.00
C TYR A 87 -30.53 14.37 37.04
N ASP A 88 -30.58 15.56 37.65
CA ASP A 88 -29.39 16.42 37.77
C ASP A 88 -28.31 15.78 38.65
N ALA A 89 -28.70 15.10 39.74
CA ALA A 89 -27.72 14.34 40.56
C ALA A 89 -27.11 13.16 39.79
N TYR A 90 -27.92 12.47 39.04
CA TYR A 90 -27.44 11.41 38.14
C TYR A 90 -26.45 11.93 37.11
N CYS A 91 -26.74 13.00 36.43
CA CYS A 91 -25.86 13.58 35.42
C CYS A 91 -24.53 14.09 36.00
N ARG A 92 -24.55 14.69 37.20
CA ARG A 92 -23.34 15.12 37.93
C ARG A 92 -22.43 13.94 38.29
N GLU A 93 -22.99 12.84 38.71
CA GLU A 93 -22.19 11.65 39.03
C GLU A 93 -21.59 11.04 37.76
N ARG A 94 -22.38 10.91 36.73
CA ARG A 94 -21.94 10.34 35.44
C ARG A 94 -20.88 11.21 34.75
N SER A 95 -20.97 12.54 34.86
CA SER A 95 -19.99 13.44 34.28
C SER A 95 -18.56 13.23 34.77
N ARG A 96 -18.37 12.59 35.93
CA ARG A 96 -17.03 12.24 36.46
C ARG A 96 -16.35 11.09 35.70
N LYS A 97 -17.11 10.31 34.95
CA LYS A 97 -16.62 9.21 34.14
C LYS A 97 -16.42 9.60 32.68
N VAL A 98 -16.92 10.79 32.29
CA VAL A 98 -16.80 11.31 30.92
C VAL A 98 -15.40 11.89 30.75
N THR A 99 -14.78 11.61 29.60
CA THR A 99 -13.44 12.14 29.28
C THR A 99 -13.46 13.63 29.00
N ASP A 100 -12.36 14.31 29.34
CA ASP A 100 -12.24 15.78 29.23
C ASP A 100 -12.50 16.29 27.83
N ASP A 101 -12.06 15.56 26.80
CA ASP A 101 -12.23 15.91 25.40
C ASP A 101 -13.70 15.89 24.91
N THR A 102 -14.56 15.13 25.58
CA THR A 102 -16.00 15.02 25.24
C THR A 102 -16.94 15.60 26.30
N LEU A 103 -16.39 16.13 27.39
CA LEU A 103 -17.17 16.64 28.51
C LEU A 103 -18.08 17.84 28.13
N GLU A 104 -17.63 18.68 27.20
CA GLU A 104 -18.47 19.79 26.71
C GLU A 104 -19.72 19.30 25.97
N SER A 105 -19.57 18.26 25.15
CA SER A 105 -20.69 17.59 24.46
C SER A 105 -21.70 17.02 25.47
N TYR A 106 -21.19 16.36 26.52
CA TYR A 106 -22.01 15.80 27.57
C TYR A 106 -22.80 16.88 28.34
N ARG A 107 -22.17 18.04 28.61
CA ARG A 107 -22.77 19.18 29.35
C ARG A 107 -23.97 19.80 28.67
N ILE A 108 -24.24 19.54 27.42
CA ILE A 108 -25.41 19.98 26.69
C ILE A 108 -26.70 19.41 27.33
N MET A 109 -26.60 18.21 27.94
CA MET A 109 -27.75 17.44 28.47
C MET A 109 -27.51 17.02 29.93
N ASP A 110 -26.76 17.79 30.71
CA ASP A 110 -26.35 17.45 32.08
C ASP A 110 -27.31 17.96 33.18
N SER A 111 -28.39 18.69 32.81
CA SER A 111 -29.40 19.15 33.76
C SER A 111 -30.79 19.28 33.15
N SER A 112 -31.78 19.08 33.99
CA SER A 112 -33.21 19.26 33.65
C SER A 112 -33.51 20.70 33.21
N GLU A 113 -32.90 21.70 33.82
CA GLU A 113 -33.04 23.11 33.47
C GLU A 113 -32.60 23.40 32.04
N LYS A 114 -31.40 22.91 31.64
CA LYS A 114 -30.91 23.06 30.26
C LYS A 114 -31.80 22.42 29.23
N LEU A 115 -32.30 21.22 29.53
CA LEU A 115 -33.19 20.50 28.65
C LEU A 115 -34.55 21.20 28.52
N LEU A 116 -35.14 21.70 29.63
CA LEU A 116 -36.36 22.48 29.61
C LEU A 116 -36.21 23.80 28.83
N LYS A 117 -35.05 24.46 28.94
CA LYS A 117 -34.77 25.65 28.14
C LYS A 117 -34.78 25.34 26.66
N ARG A 118 -34.06 24.31 26.22
CA ARG A 118 -34.02 23.88 24.80
C ARG A 118 -35.38 23.42 24.29
N PHE A 119 -36.14 22.73 25.13
CA PHE A 119 -37.50 22.34 24.78
C PHE A 119 -38.44 23.57 24.54
N ARG A 120 -38.27 24.64 25.32
CA ARG A 120 -38.99 25.91 25.10
C ARG A 120 -38.54 26.62 23.82
N GLU A 121 -37.32 26.45 23.41
CA GLU A 121 -36.73 26.96 22.17
C GLU A 121 -37.16 26.13 20.94
N GLY A 122 -37.83 24.99 21.14
CA GLY A 122 -38.44 24.16 20.09
C GLY A 122 -37.75 22.81 19.86
N ASP A 123 -36.65 22.50 20.58
CA ASP A 123 -35.97 21.24 20.47
C ASP A 123 -36.80 20.13 21.13
N LYS A 124 -37.30 19.19 20.34
CA LYS A 124 -38.00 18.00 20.84
C LYS A 124 -37.09 16.79 20.99
N GLN A 125 -35.93 16.80 20.30
CA GLN A 125 -34.90 15.76 20.36
C GLN A 125 -33.54 16.41 20.45
N ILE A 126 -32.73 15.90 21.33
CA ILE A 126 -31.30 16.27 21.44
C ILE A 126 -30.49 14.99 21.45
N THR A 127 -29.40 14.96 20.70
CA THR A 127 -28.45 13.83 20.64
C THR A 127 -27.08 14.37 20.91
N VAL A 128 -26.35 13.73 21.80
CA VAL A 128 -24.92 14.01 22.08
C VAL A 128 -24.13 12.71 22.06
N GLU A 129 -22.88 12.83 21.70
CA GLU A 129 -21.95 11.71 21.69
C GLU A 129 -20.75 12.07 22.56
N TYR A 130 -20.31 11.11 23.38
CA TYR A 130 -19.21 11.33 24.33
C TYR A 130 -18.54 10.01 24.69
N ARG A 131 -17.33 10.09 25.24
CA ARG A 131 -16.57 8.95 25.76
C ARG A 131 -16.70 8.85 27.27
N GLU A 132 -16.89 7.65 27.74
CA GLU A 132 -17.06 7.35 29.16
C GLU A 132 -16.22 6.15 29.57
N GLU A 133 -15.65 6.21 30.76
CA GLU A 133 -15.00 5.08 31.40
C GLU A 133 -16.05 4.17 32.08
N THR A 134 -16.04 2.90 31.71
CA THR A 134 -16.92 1.88 32.32
C THR A 134 -16.39 1.45 33.69
N GLN A 135 -17.17 0.70 34.45
CA GLN A 135 -16.78 0.22 35.79
C GLN A 135 -15.54 -0.70 35.76
N ASP A 136 -15.31 -1.40 34.66
CA ASP A 136 -14.14 -2.26 34.42
C ASP A 136 -12.94 -1.52 33.80
N GLY A 137 -12.98 -0.18 33.74
CA GLY A 137 -11.89 0.66 33.25
C GLY A 137 -11.76 0.76 31.72
N ARG A 138 -12.71 0.24 30.96
CA ARG A 138 -12.71 0.36 29.50
C ARG A 138 -13.35 1.69 29.07
N MET A 139 -12.78 2.28 28.04
CA MET A 139 -13.33 3.48 27.40
C MET A 139 -14.33 3.09 26.31
N ILE A 140 -15.54 3.64 26.38
CA ILE A 140 -16.59 3.42 25.37
C ILE A 140 -17.12 4.74 24.82
N TRP A 141 -17.55 4.72 23.57
CA TRP A 141 -18.30 5.79 22.98
C TRP A 141 -19.79 5.56 23.21
N LEU A 142 -20.46 6.55 23.76
CA LEU A 142 -21.89 6.52 24.01
C LEU A 142 -22.59 7.65 23.29
N GLN A 143 -23.64 7.32 22.57
CA GLN A 143 -24.61 8.26 22.04
C GLN A 143 -25.79 8.30 23.01
N LYS A 144 -26.02 9.49 23.60
CA LYS A 144 -27.19 9.80 24.45
C LYS A 144 -28.17 10.62 23.64
N THR A 145 -29.37 10.09 23.47
CA THR A 145 -30.49 10.80 22.81
C THR A 145 -31.62 11.01 23.80
N ILE A 146 -32.15 12.23 23.91
CA ILE A 146 -33.37 12.50 24.66
C ILE A 146 -34.47 12.95 23.70
N LEU A 147 -35.66 12.37 23.90
CA LEU A 147 -36.89 12.74 23.23
C LEU A 147 -37.79 13.38 24.28
N MET A 148 -38.24 14.62 24.04
CA MET A 148 -39.03 15.40 25.00
C MET A 148 -40.41 15.65 24.49
N SER A 149 -41.39 15.56 25.41
CA SER A 149 -42.78 15.84 25.11
C SER A 149 -43.49 16.56 26.28
N ARG A 150 -44.47 17.35 25.94
CA ARG A 150 -45.32 17.99 26.93
C ARG A 150 -46.54 17.13 27.17
N GLU A 151 -46.85 16.87 28.45
CA GLU A 151 -48.03 16.19 28.89
C GLU A 151 -48.89 17.15 29.75
N LEU A 152 -50.21 17.10 29.56
CA LEU A 152 -51.15 17.82 30.38
C LEU A 152 -51.69 16.86 31.43
N LEU A 153 -51.29 17.04 32.66
CA LEU A 153 -51.74 16.27 33.81
C LEU A 153 -52.90 16.99 34.47
N TYR A 154 -54.02 16.31 34.64
CA TYR A 154 -55.18 16.84 35.35
C TYR A 154 -55.16 16.39 36.81
N ASP A 155 -54.96 17.34 37.71
CA ASP A 155 -54.97 17.07 39.13
C ASP A 155 -56.42 16.93 39.60
N ARG A 156 -56.79 15.73 39.98
CA ARG A 156 -58.18 15.41 40.40
C ARG A 156 -58.56 16.02 41.72
N GLU A 157 -57.60 16.38 42.59
CA GLU A 157 -57.92 17.00 43.92
C GLU A 157 -58.12 18.51 43.82
N THR A 158 -57.29 19.17 42.99
CA THR A 158 -57.31 20.63 42.88
C THR A 158 -58.13 21.12 41.67
N GLY A 159 -58.52 20.26 40.73
CA GLY A 159 -59.24 20.62 39.52
C GLY A 159 -58.41 21.44 38.53
N LYS A 160 -57.07 21.51 38.67
CA LYS A 160 -56.20 22.30 37.84
C LYS A 160 -55.38 21.44 36.86
N GLU A 161 -55.25 21.95 35.66
CA GLU A 161 -54.34 21.41 34.69
C GLU A 161 -52.90 21.80 35.04
N ARG A 162 -52.01 20.82 35.14
CA ARG A 162 -50.55 20.99 35.24
C ARG A 162 -49.91 20.51 33.96
N SER A 163 -49.00 21.29 33.43
CA SER A 163 -48.19 20.89 32.28
C SER A 163 -46.84 20.40 32.77
N ALA A 164 -46.51 19.16 32.48
CA ALA A 164 -45.22 18.58 32.72
C ALA A 164 -44.47 18.29 31.40
N VAL A 165 -43.18 18.33 31.42
CA VAL A 165 -42.33 17.93 30.30
C VAL A 165 -41.62 16.62 30.66
N HIS A 166 -41.99 15.58 29.97
CA HIS A 166 -41.37 14.25 30.11
C HIS A 166 -40.39 13.98 29.00
N GLY A 167 -39.40 13.15 29.28
CA GLY A 167 -38.42 12.73 28.33
C GLY A 167 -38.17 11.22 28.37
N ILE A 168 -37.73 10.70 27.23
CA ILE A 168 -37.18 9.35 27.10
C ILE A 168 -35.73 9.51 26.69
N ILE A 169 -34.83 8.95 27.47
CA ILE A 169 -33.39 8.98 27.26
C ILE A 169 -32.95 7.61 26.77
N LEU A 170 -32.24 7.59 25.66
CA LEU A 170 -31.71 6.40 25.02
C LEU A 170 -30.17 6.46 25.04
N PHE A 171 -29.56 5.37 25.42
CA PHE A 171 -28.12 5.20 25.34
C PHE A 171 -27.77 4.12 24.35
N LYS A 172 -26.89 4.44 23.40
CA LYS A 172 -26.37 3.51 22.40
C LYS A 172 -24.85 3.50 22.46
N ASN A 173 -24.23 2.33 22.48
CA ASN A 173 -22.80 2.20 22.36
C ASN A 173 -22.39 2.32 20.88
N THR A 174 -21.56 3.30 20.57
CA THR A 174 -21.06 3.57 19.22
C THR A 174 -19.57 3.23 19.05
N SER A 175 -18.97 2.54 20.03
CA SER A 175 -17.53 2.22 20.04
C SER A 175 -17.10 1.40 18.83
N GLU A 176 -17.89 0.43 18.39
CA GLU A 176 -17.58 -0.36 17.18
C GLU A 176 -17.60 0.49 15.91
N PHE A 177 -18.50 1.48 15.85
CA PHE A 177 -18.57 2.40 14.72
C PHE A 177 -17.32 3.26 14.64
N HIS A 178 -16.94 3.91 15.76
CA HIS A 178 -15.72 4.72 15.83
C HIS A 178 -14.45 3.91 15.55
N LYS A 179 -14.39 2.67 16.03
CA LYS A 179 -13.27 1.77 15.75
C LYS A 179 -13.15 1.47 14.25
N LYS A 180 -14.25 1.14 13.59
CA LYS A 180 -14.25 0.89 12.14
C LYS A 180 -13.90 2.14 11.33
N GLU A 181 -14.37 3.29 11.74
CA GLU A 181 -14.06 4.57 11.11
C GLU A 181 -12.55 4.89 11.19
N GLU A 182 -11.93 4.67 12.35
CA GLU A 182 -10.49 4.89 12.53
C GLU A 182 -9.64 3.86 11.76
N GLU A 183 -10.03 2.57 11.78
CA GLU A 183 -9.38 1.52 10.99
C GLU A 183 -9.44 1.83 9.48
N GLU A 184 -10.57 2.31 8.98
CA GLU A 184 -10.72 2.68 7.57
C GLU A 184 -9.92 3.94 7.23
N LYS A 185 -9.88 4.92 8.13
CA LYS A 185 -9.07 6.13 7.97
C LYS A 185 -7.57 5.81 7.92
N GLU A 186 -7.09 4.95 8.83
CA GLU A 186 -5.70 4.48 8.82
C GLU A 186 -5.37 3.73 7.52
N ARG A 187 -6.28 2.87 7.07
CA ARG A 187 -6.14 2.14 5.81
C ARG A 187 -6.06 3.08 4.60
N LEU A 188 -6.93 4.08 4.55
CA LEU A 188 -6.93 5.09 3.49
C LEU A 188 -5.65 5.94 3.51
N GLN A 189 -5.20 6.36 4.69
CA GLN A 189 -3.96 7.12 4.83
C GLN A 189 -2.76 6.32 4.33
N LYS A 190 -2.68 5.03 4.69
CA LYS A 190 -1.62 4.14 4.22
C LYS A 190 -1.65 3.97 2.70
N ALA A 191 -2.83 3.76 2.12
CA ALA A 191 -2.99 3.62 0.67
C ALA A 191 -2.60 4.90 -0.09
N VAL A 192 -2.91 6.08 0.46
CA VAL A 192 -2.48 7.38 -0.10
C VAL A 192 -0.97 7.52 -0.05
N GLN A 193 -0.34 7.19 1.08
CA GLN A 193 1.12 7.26 1.20
C GLN A 193 1.84 6.32 0.22
N GLU A 194 1.35 5.10 0.06
CA GLU A 194 1.88 4.14 -0.91
C GLU A 194 1.73 4.66 -2.35
N ALA A 195 0.57 5.21 -2.71
CA ALA A 195 0.31 5.78 -4.03
C ALA A 195 1.18 7.02 -4.32
N ASP A 196 1.38 7.90 -3.33
CA ASP A 196 2.24 9.08 -3.46
C ASP A 196 3.72 8.66 -3.62
N ALA A 197 4.18 7.67 -2.87
CA ALA A 197 5.54 7.13 -3.00
C ALA A 197 5.77 6.52 -4.39
N GLU A 198 4.82 5.74 -4.90
CA GLU A 198 4.87 5.17 -6.26
C GLU A 198 4.87 6.27 -7.34
N SER A 199 4.02 7.29 -7.20
CA SER A 199 3.94 8.42 -8.13
C SER A 199 5.24 9.21 -8.17
N LYS A 200 5.84 9.46 -6.99
CA LYS A 200 7.13 10.14 -6.88
C LYS A 200 8.26 9.32 -7.51
N ALA A 201 8.34 8.03 -7.22
CA ALA A 201 9.32 7.12 -7.83
C ALA A 201 9.21 7.14 -9.36
N LYS A 202 7.99 7.12 -9.91
CA LYS A 202 7.76 7.21 -11.36
C LYS A 202 8.19 8.55 -11.95
N THR A 203 7.98 9.65 -11.22
CA THR A 203 8.41 10.99 -11.65
C THR A 203 9.94 11.09 -11.65
N ASP A 204 10.59 10.61 -10.61
CA ASP A 204 12.04 10.56 -10.50
C ASP A 204 12.66 9.67 -11.59
N PHE A 205 12.01 8.56 -11.91
CA PHE A 205 12.33 7.68 -13.03
C PHE A 205 12.32 8.45 -14.37
N MET A 206 11.23 9.15 -14.69
CA MET A 206 11.13 9.91 -15.96
C MET A 206 12.15 11.03 -16.06
N ASN A 207 12.48 11.69 -14.96
CA ASN A 207 13.49 12.73 -14.91
C ASN A 207 14.90 12.19 -15.19
N ARG A 208 15.26 11.01 -14.61
CA ARG A 208 16.53 10.34 -14.85
C ARG A 208 16.65 9.90 -16.31
N ILE A 209 15.66 9.22 -16.86
CA ILE A 209 15.64 8.85 -18.29
C ILE A 209 15.85 10.07 -19.18
N SER A 210 15.14 11.17 -18.93
CA SER A 210 15.26 12.39 -19.71
C SER A 210 16.66 12.98 -19.68
N HIS A 211 17.34 12.92 -18.52
CA HIS A 211 18.72 13.35 -18.36
C HIS A 211 19.66 12.43 -19.15
N ASP A 212 19.50 11.12 -19.04
CA ASP A 212 20.40 10.13 -19.61
C ASP A 212 20.24 9.99 -21.14
N ILE A 213 19.06 10.28 -21.67
CA ILE A 213 18.82 10.45 -23.11
C ILE A 213 19.46 11.74 -23.63
N ARG A 214 19.37 12.84 -22.88
CA ARG A 214 19.89 14.14 -23.29
C ARG A 214 21.43 14.14 -23.42
N THR A 215 22.11 13.42 -22.56
CA THR A 215 23.60 13.38 -22.52
C THR A 215 24.20 12.85 -23.82
N PRO A 216 23.87 11.64 -24.33
CA PRO A 216 24.39 11.17 -25.62
C PRO A 216 23.93 12.00 -26.81
N ILE A 217 22.70 12.54 -26.80
CA ILE A 217 22.22 13.43 -27.86
C ILE A 217 23.10 14.69 -27.93
N ASN A 218 23.36 15.33 -26.78
CA ASN A 218 24.24 16.51 -26.73
C ASN A 218 25.68 16.15 -27.15
N GLY A 219 26.14 14.95 -26.82
CA GLY A 219 27.43 14.41 -27.30
C GLY A 219 27.49 14.34 -28.82
N ILE A 220 26.48 13.72 -29.44
CA ILE A 220 26.38 13.62 -30.91
C ILE A 220 26.32 15.02 -31.54
N MET A 221 25.49 15.91 -31.01
CA MET A 221 25.36 17.30 -31.52
C MET A 221 26.68 18.07 -31.42
N GLY A 222 27.40 17.93 -30.28
CA GLY A 222 28.71 18.54 -30.09
C GLY A 222 29.77 18.02 -31.07
N MET A 223 29.79 16.70 -31.31
CA MET A 223 30.72 16.09 -32.28
C MET A 223 30.40 16.53 -33.73
N LEU A 224 29.12 16.68 -34.07
CA LEU A 224 28.70 17.24 -35.38
C LEU A 224 29.19 18.67 -35.58
N GLU A 225 29.17 19.52 -34.53
CA GLU A 225 29.69 20.89 -34.63
C GLU A 225 31.22 20.87 -34.81
N ILE A 226 31.93 20.01 -34.09
CA ILE A 226 33.39 19.84 -34.24
C ILE A 226 33.75 19.33 -35.63
N LEU A 227 32.99 18.37 -36.16
CA LEU A 227 33.17 17.80 -37.48
C LEU A 227 33.00 18.85 -38.58
N ARG A 228 31.96 19.72 -38.47
CA ARG A 228 31.74 20.84 -39.40
C ARG A 228 32.93 21.84 -39.43
N LYS A 229 33.55 22.10 -38.25
CA LYS A 229 34.68 23.03 -38.17
C LYS A 229 36.00 22.43 -38.62
N ASN A 230 36.12 21.10 -38.64
CA ASN A 230 37.33 20.37 -39.00
C ASN A 230 37.18 19.47 -40.22
N ALA A 231 36.31 19.86 -41.19
CA ALA A 231 35.98 19.07 -42.36
C ALA A 231 37.21 18.76 -43.30
N HIS A 232 38.33 19.41 -43.08
CA HIS A 232 39.60 19.16 -43.83
C HIS A 232 40.62 18.31 -43.09
N ASN A 233 40.29 17.83 -41.86
CA ASN A 233 41.18 16.97 -41.08
C ASN A 233 40.61 15.57 -40.96
N PRO A 234 41.08 14.58 -41.75
CA PRO A 234 40.52 13.21 -41.73
C PRO A 234 40.61 12.50 -40.38
N GLU A 235 41.72 12.66 -39.63
CA GLU A 235 41.88 12.02 -38.31
C GLU A 235 40.83 12.54 -37.31
N LYS A 236 40.58 13.86 -37.27
CA LYS A 236 39.54 14.42 -36.40
C LYS A 236 38.13 14.05 -36.82
N MET A 237 37.91 13.85 -38.12
CA MET A 237 36.64 13.38 -38.63
C MET A 237 36.37 11.96 -38.15
N GLU A 238 37.34 11.06 -38.25
CA GLU A 238 37.23 9.68 -37.82
C GLU A 238 37.01 9.61 -36.30
N GLU A 239 37.79 10.34 -35.50
CA GLU A 239 37.60 10.45 -34.04
C GLU A 239 36.20 10.94 -33.67
N CYS A 240 35.64 11.94 -34.37
CA CYS A 240 34.31 12.44 -34.11
C CYS A 240 33.23 11.42 -34.50
N MET A 241 33.38 10.72 -35.62
CA MET A 241 32.45 9.68 -36.05
C MET A 241 32.40 8.51 -35.07
N ASP A 242 33.58 8.05 -34.60
CA ASP A 242 33.68 6.99 -33.58
C ASP A 242 32.95 7.38 -32.28
N LYS A 243 33.18 8.63 -31.79
CA LYS A 243 32.52 9.12 -30.60
C LYS A 243 30.99 9.28 -30.78
N MET A 244 30.52 9.68 -31.97
CA MET A 244 29.12 9.72 -32.31
C MET A 244 28.51 8.32 -32.33
N GLN A 245 29.21 7.34 -32.91
CA GLN A 245 28.77 5.95 -32.94
C GLN A 245 28.59 5.40 -31.51
N VAL A 246 29.60 5.57 -30.65
CA VAL A 246 29.56 5.17 -29.24
C VAL A 246 28.36 5.82 -28.52
N SER A 247 28.08 7.10 -28.79
CA SER A 247 26.94 7.82 -28.18
C SER A 247 25.60 7.32 -28.70
N ALA A 248 25.51 6.98 -30.00
CA ALA A 248 24.31 6.42 -30.62
C ALA A 248 24.01 5.01 -30.09
N ASP A 249 25.04 4.17 -29.98
CA ASP A 249 24.90 2.81 -29.43
C ASP A 249 24.46 2.84 -27.97
N HIS A 250 24.99 3.78 -27.18
CA HIS A 250 24.56 3.99 -25.80
C HIS A 250 23.08 4.45 -25.71
N LEU A 251 22.66 5.35 -26.60
CA LEU A 251 21.27 5.79 -26.65
C LEU A 251 20.33 4.64 -27.01
N LEU A 252 20.72 3.81 -27.98
CA LEU A 252 19.93 2.65 -28.41
C LEU A 252 19.78 1.63 -27.26
N ALA A 253 20.86 1.36 -26.53
CA ALA A 253 20.83 0.49 -25.37
C ALA A 253 19.88 1.02 -24.28
N LEU A 254 19.95 2.33 -23.99
CA LEU A 254 19.05 2.99 -23.04
C LEU A 254 17.56 2.85 -23.43
N VAL A 255 17.24 3.09 -24.71
CA VAL A 255 15.87 2.98 -25.19
C VAL A 255 15.37 1.54 -25.06
N ASN A 256 16.19 0.55 -25.40
CA ASN A 256 15.85 -0.86 -25.27
C ASN A 256 15.64 -1.26 -23.79
N ASP A 257 16.51 -0.83 -22.88
CA ASP A 257 16.38 -1.09 -21.44
C ASP A 257 15.06 -0.50 -20.88
N VAL A 258 14.68 0.71 -21.30
CA VAL A 258 13.41 1.35 -20.90
C VAL A 258 12.21 0.59 -21.44
N LEU A 259 12.26 0.12 -22.69
CA LEU A 259 11.19 -0.68 -23.29
C LEU A 259 11.04 -2.03 -22.58
N ASP A 260 12.14 -2.67 -22.22
CA ASP A 260 12.13 -3.95 -21.52
C ASP A 260 11.59 -3.79 -20.09
N MET A 261 11.99 -2.73 -19.38
CA MET A 261 11.43 -2.40 -18.07
C MET A 261 9.92 -2.15 -18.13
N ASN A 262 9.46 -1.41 -19.15
CA ASN A 262 8.02 -1.17 -19.34
C ASN A 262 7.24 -2.46 -19.63
N LYS A 263 7.79 -3.38 -20.42
CA LYS A 263 7.19 -4.70 -20.67
C LYS A 263 7.13 -5.54 -19.38
N LEU A 264 8.13 -5.44 -18.51
CA LEU A 264 8.14 -6.10 -17.21
C LEU A 264 7.02 -5.55 -16.30
N GLU A 265 6.93 -4.21 -16.15
CA GLU A 265 5.92 -3.56 -15.31
C GLU A 265 4.48 -3.79 -15.77
N THR A 266 4.25 -3.79 -17.09
CA THR A 266 2.91 -3.99 -17.67
C THR A 266 2.50 -5.45 -17.79
N ASN A 267 3.35 -6.37 -17.36
CA ASN A 267 3.13 -7.82 -17.48
C ASN A 267 2.89 -8.28 -18.94
N GLN A 268 3.37 -7.52 -19.91
CA GLN A 268 3.20 -7.77 -21.35
C GLN A 268 4.26 -8.72 -21.94
N ILE A 269 5.22 -9.15 -21.13
CA ILE A 269 6.13 -10.20 -21.57
C ILE A 269 5.33 -11.49 -21.68
N GLN A 270 5.08 -11.94 -22.88
CA GLN A 270 4.47 -13.26 -23.12
C GLN A 270 5.47 -14.34 -22.67
N GLU A 271 4.96 -15.35 -21.99
CA GLU A 271 5.72 -16.58 -21.76
C GLU A 271 5.89 -17.25 -23.12
N GLU A 272 6.98 -16.96 -23.78
CA GLU A 272 7.37 -17.70 -24.98
C GLU A 272 7.72 -19.11 -24.55
N ASN A 273 7.01 -20.07 -25.10
CA ASN A 273 7.19 -21.48 -24.78
C ASN A 273 7.82 -22.18 -25.99
N GLU A 274 8.95 -21.63 -26.45
CA GLU A 274 9.66 -22.10 -27.63
C GLU A 274 10.68 -23.20 -27.31
N PRO A 275 10.86 -24.19 -28.18
CA PRO A 275 11.91 -25.18 -28.05
C PRO A 275 13.26 -24.54 -28.37
N PHE A 276 14.27 -24.77 -27.55
CA PHE A 276 15.65 -24.31 -27.79
C PHE A 276 16.67 -25.29 -27.20
N ASP A 277 17.91 -25.20 -27.70
CA ASP A 277 19.04 -25.95 -27.16
C ASP A 277 19.89 -25.04 -26.28
N LEU A 278 20.08 -25.42 -25.01
CA LEU A 278 20.82 -24.64 -24.02
C LEU A 278 22.31 -24.47 -24.44
N GLU A 279 22.92 -25.51 -25.03
CA GLU A 279 24.34 -25.43 -25.47
C GLU A 279 24.49 -24.43 -26.63
N VAL A 280 23.54 -24.42 -27.56
CA VAL A 280 23.53 -23.46 -28.67
C VAL A 280 23.39 -22.03 -28.12
N LEU A 281 22.46 -21.82 -27.24
CA LEU A 281 22.21 -20.48 -26.62
C LEU A 281 23.45 -19.99 -25.88
N MET A 282 24.06 -20.82 -25.03
CA MET A 282 25.29 -20.46 -24.28
C MET A 282 26.48 -20.20 -25.21
N ARG A 283 26.56 -20.91 -26.32
CA ARG A 283 27.62 -20.66 -27.34
C ARG A 283 27.37 -19.31 -28.03
N GLU A 284 26.15 -18.98 -28.38
CA GLU A 284 25.82 -17.67 -28.97
C GLU A 284 26.16 -16.52 -28.01
N VAL A 285 25.81 -16.65 -26.72
CA VAL A 285 26.20 -15.66 -25.69
C VAL A 285 27.74 -15.50 -25.64
N ALA A 286 28.47 -16.61 -25.63
CA ALA A 286 29.94 -16.57 -25.60
C ALA A 286 30.52 -15.87 -26.84
N VAL A 287 30.00 -16.15 -28.04
CA VAL A 287 30.40 -15.48 -29.29
C VAL A 287 30.20 -13.98 -29.24
N LEU A 288 29.06 -13.54 -28.73
CA LEU A 288 28.74 -12.12 -28.56
C LEU A 288 29.67 -11.43 -27.56
N MET A 289 30.12 -12.15 -26.55
CA MET A 289 30.97 -11.58 -25.48
C MET A 289 32.45 -11.61 -25.79
N ASN A 290 32.92 -12.50 -26.70
CA ASN A 290 34.36 -12.65 -27.05
C ASN A 290 35.04 -11.32 -27.42
N PRO A 291 34.47 -10.42 -28.26
CA PRO A 291 35.15 -9.17 -28.60
C PRO A 291 35.39 -8.29 -27.36
N LEU A 292 34.45 -8.27 -26.41
CA LEU A 292 34.59 -7.49 -25.18
C LEU A 292 35.61 -8.08 -24.23
N LEU A 293 35.69 -9.40 -24.16
CA LEU A 293 36.72 -10.13 -23.38
C LEU A 293 38.13 -9.86 -23.92
N GLU A 294 38.32 -9.96 -25.24
CA GLU A 294 39.59 -9.68 -25.90
C GLU A 294 40.00 -8.22 -25.73
N GLN A 295 39.12 -7.28 -25.97
CA GLN A 295 39.37 -5.84 -25.82
C GLN A 295 39.82 -5.48 -24.40
N ASN A 296 39.25 -6.11 -23.38
CA ASN A 296 39.57 -5.86 -21.98
C ASN A 296 40.64 -6.82 -21.41
N GLN A 297 41.19 -7.72 -22.22
CA GLN A 297 42.19 -8.72 -21.83
C GLN A 297 41.74 -9.62 -20.66
N ILE A 298 40.44 -10.02 -20.66
CA ILE A 298 39.84 -10.81 -19.61
C ILE A 298 39.87 -12.30 -20.00
N THR A 299 40.27 -13.15 -19.08
CA THR A 299 40.27 -14.61 -19.27
C THR A 299 38.87 -15.14 -18.93
N HIS A 300 38.25 -15.86 -19.87
CA HIS A 300 36.96 -16.50 -19.63
C HIS A 300 37.13 -18.02 -19.51
N ARG A 301 36.56 -18.60 -18.46
CA ARG A 301 36.48 -20.05 -18.24
C ARG A 301 35.04 -20.48 -18.11
N VAL A 302 34.70 -21.60 -18.76
CA VAL A 302 33.37 -22.17 -18.73
C VAL A 302 33.42 -23.59 -18.19
N HIS A 303 32.64 -23.85 -17.15
CA HIS A 303 32.52 -25.18 -16.57
C HIS A 303 31.07 -25.64 -16.70
N ARG A 304 30.91 -26.91 -17.05
CA ARG A 304 29.58 -27.53 -17.18
C ARG A 304 29.53 -28.74 -16.28
N LYS A 305 28.47 -28.85 -15.49
CA LYS A 305 28.31 -29.93 -14.52
C LYS A 305 26.94 -30.55 -14.68
N ASN A 306 26.91 -31.87 -14.67
CA ASN A 306 25.69 -32.69 -14.57
C ASN A 306 24.58 -32.40 -15.62
N ILE A 307 24.88 -31.75 -16.74
CA ILE A 307 23.88 -31.40 -17.76
C ILE A 307 23.47 -32.67 -18.52
N GLN A 308 22.21 -33.09 -18.34
CA GLN A 308 21.62 -34.25 -19.00
C GLN A 308 20.59 -33.83 -20.05
N HIS A 309 19.93 -32.68 -19.88
CA HIS A 309 18.90 -32.21 -20.76
C HIS A 309 19.31 -30.87 -21.37
N THR A 310 19.61 -30.84 -22.66
CA THR A 310 19.99 -29.61 -23.39
C THR A 310 18.79 -29.08 -24.22
N ALA A 311 17.90 -29.97 -24.66
CA ALA A 311 16.69 -29.60 -25.41
C ALA A 311 15.59 -29.12 -24.44
N LEU A 312 15.46 -27.82 -24.34
CA LEU A 312 14.59 -27.14 -23.38
C LEU A 312 13.41 -26.48 -24.08
N LYS A 313 12.40 -26.10 -23.29
CA LYS A 313 11.24 -25.37 -23.74
C LYS A 313 10.95 -24.22 -22.79
N GLY A 314 10.96 -23.00 -23.31
CA GLY A 314 10.80 -21.79 -22.51
C GLY A 314 11.01 -20.54 -23.33
N SER A 315 11.57 -19.50 -22.74
CA SER A 315 11.93 -18.27 -23.43
C SER A 315 13.44 -18.12 -23.61
N PRO A 316 13.99 -18.54 -24.77
CA PRO A 316 15.42 -18.40 -25.04
C PRO A 316 15.86 -16.93 -25.08
N LEU A 317 14.97 -16.02 -25.51
CA LEU A 317 15.27 -14.60 -25.55
C LEU A 317 15.50 -14.02 -24.14
N GLN A 318 14.65 -14.37 -23.18
CA GLN A 318 14.79 -13.89 -21.79
C GLN A 318 16.05 -14.48 -21.13
N LEU A 319 16.29 -15.78 -21.30
CA LEU A 319 17.52 -16.40 -20.78
C LEU A 319 18.78 -15.75 -21.38
N ARG A 320 18.78 -15.53 -22.69
CA ARG A 320 19.90 -14.83 -23.36
C ARG A 320 20.12 -13.44 -22.78
N GLN A 321 19.05 -12.68 -22.53
CA GLN A 321 19.11 -11.34 -21.97
C GLN A 321 19.65 -11.33 -20.53
N ILE A 322 19.22 -12.28 -19.69
CA ILE A 322 19.78 -12.47 -18.35
C ILE A 322 21.30 -12.70 -18.44
N MET A 323 21.72 -13.66 -19.27
CA MET A 323 23.13 -14.01 -19.42
C MET A 323 23.97 -12.85 -19.96
N LEU A 324 23.48 -12.14 -20.98
CA LEU A 324 24.21 -11.00 -21.56
C LEU A 324 24.35 -9.85 -20.55
N ASN A 325 23.32 -9.55 -19.76
CA ASN A 325 23.40 -8.51 -18.72
C ASN A 325 24.41 -8.86 -17.62
N LEU A 326 24.38 -10.09 -17.12
CA LEU A 326 25.32 -10.53 -16.09
C LEU A 326 26.74 -10.56 -16.62
N PHE A 327 26.92 -11.10 -17.82
CA PHE A 327 28.25 -11.23 -18.46
C PHE A 327 28.85 -9.86 -18.79
N SER A 328 28.08 -8.97 -19.40
CA SER A 328 28.51 -7.61 -19.73
C SER A 328 28.96 -6.84 -18.48
N ASN A 329 28.23 -7.00 -17.35
CA ASN A 329 28.62 -6.43 -16.07
C ASN A 329 29.95 -7.05 -15.55
N ALA A 330 30.09 -8.37 -15.61
CA ALA A 330 31.30 -9.07 -15.19
C ALA A 330 32.54 -8.64 -15.99
N VAL A 331 32.40 -8.31 -17.28
CA VAL A 331 33.49 -7.77 -18.12
C VAL A 331 33.72 -6.29 -17.85
N LYS A 332 32.65 -5.48 -17.81
CA LYS A 332 32.70 -4.03 -17.68
C LYS A 332 33.32 -3.56 -16.36
N TYR A 333 32.97 -4.23 -15.26
CA TYR A 333 33.48 -3.91 -13.93
C TYR A 333 34.66 -4.74 -13.47
N ASN A 334 35.28 -5.47 -14.42
CA ASN A 334 36.49 -6.27 -14.13
C ASN A 334 37.77 -5.41 -14.08
N LYS A 335 38.82 -6.02 -13.57
CA LYS A 335 40.19 -5.48 -13.60
C LYS A 335 40.84 -5.85 -14.94
N PRO A 336 41.76 -5.04 -15.45
CA PRO A 336 42.63 -5.47 -16.56
C PRO A 336 43.32 -6.79 -16.23
N GLN A 337 43.32 -7.73 -17.16
CA GLN A 337 43.87 -9.09 -16.99
C GLN A 337 43.14 -9.92 -15.91
N GLY A 338 41.91 -9.57 -15.55
CA GLY A 338 41.07 -10.35 -14.66
C GLY A 338 40.49 -11.60 -15.33
N SER A 339 39.57 -12.26 -14.60
CA SER A 339 38.88 -13.44 -15.13
C SER A 339 37.36 -13.32 -14.89
N VAL A 340 36.63 -14.04 -15.74
CA VAL A 340 35.21 -14.35 -15.57
C VAL A 340 35.06 -15.86 -15.65
N ASP A 341 34.54 -16.46 -14.61
CA ASP A 341 34.23 -17.88 -14.54
C ASP A 341 32.71 -18.07 -14.67
N THR A 342 32.28 -18.94 -15.58
CA THR A 342 30.89 -19.27 -15.80
C THR A 342 30.64 -20.75 -15.54
N ASP A 343 29.87 -21.09 -14.53
CA ASP A 343 29.41 -22.44 -14.27
C ASP A 343 27.97 -22.61 -14.68
N VAL A 344 27.63 -23.70 -15.35
CA VAL A 344 26.28 -24.11 -15.66
C VAL A 344 26.06 -25.52 -15.12
N GLU A 345 25.09 -25.69 -14.25
CA GLU A 345 24.79 -26.98 -13.61
C GLU A 345 23.30 -27.30 -13.67
N GLU A 346 22.98 -28.53 -14.04
CA GLU A 346 21.65 -29.10 -13.88
C GLU A 346 21.52 -29.67 -12.47
N LEU A 347 20.74 -29.02 -11.58
CA LEU A 347 20.62 -29.39 -10.18
C LEU A 347 19.71 -30.59 -9.95
N SER A 348 18.56 -30.61 -10.63
CA SER A 348 17.55 -31.64 -10.49
C SER A 348 16.58 -31.65 -11.66
N CYS A 349 15.84 -32.75 -11.79
CA CYS A 349 14.78 -32.92 -12.78
C CYS A 349 13.63 -33.72 -12.19
N ASP A 350 12.40 -33.25 -12.36
CA ASP A 350 11.17 -33.91 -11.85
C ASP A 350 10.41 -34.71 -12.94
N GLY A 351 11.00 -34.88 -14.12
CA GLY A 351 10.38 -35.57 -15.26
C GLY A 351 9.63 -34.64 -16.22
N LYS A 352 9.48 -33.35 -15.90
CA LYS A 352 8.89 -32.31 -16.77
C LYS A 352 9.70 -31.03 -16.75
N THR A 353 10.24 -30.66 -15.60
CA THR A 353 11.01 -29.43 -15.35
C THR A 353 12.39 -29.81 -14.87
N ALA A 354 13.42 -29.24 -15.47
CA ALA A 354 14.78 -29.30 -15.00
C ALA A 354 15.17 -27.96 -14.36
N TRP A 355 15.91 -28.00 -13.28
CA TRP A 355 16.40 -26.84 -12.57
C TRP A 355 17.84 -26.60 -12.94
N TYR A 356 18.13 -25.44 -13.51
CA TYR A 356 19.47 -25.04 -13.91
C TYR A 356 19.98 -23.92 -13.00
N GLU A 357 21.21 -24.05 -12.61
CA GLU A 357 21.99 -23.04 -11.93
C GLU A 357 23.03 -22.46 -12.89
N PHE A 358 23.00 -21.14 -13.01
CA PHE A 358 23.96 -20.34 -13.76
C PHE A 358 24.75 -19.50 -12.78
N ARG A 359 26.04 -19.74 -12.63
CA ARG A 359 26.92 -18.94 -11.80
C ARG A 359 27.87 -18.15 -12.68
N ILE A 360 27.98 -16.85 -12.42
CA ILE A 360 28.92 -15.96 -13.07
C ILE A 360 29.74 -15.28 -11.99
N ALA A 361 31.02 -15.56 -11.94
CA ALA A 361 31.96 -14.99 -10.99
C ALA A 361 33.01 -14.14 -11.72
N ASP A 362 33.25 -12.93 -11.27
CA ASP A 362 34.28 -12.03 -11.77
C ASP A 362 35.30 -11.66 -10.69
N THR A 363 36.49 -11.29 -11.14
CA THR A 363 37.57 -10.79 -10.26
C THR A 363 37.64 -9.27 -10.23
N GLY A 364 36.57 -8.60 -10.50
CA GLY A 364 36.46 -7.15 -10.69
C GLY A 364 36.60 -6.31 -9.42
N ILE A 365 36.04 -5.12 -9.49
CA ILE A 365 36.07 -4.14 -8.38
C ILE A 365 35.22 -4.54 -7.20
N GLY A 366 34.23 -5.45 -7.40
CA GLY A 366 33.25 -5.83 -6.40
C GLY A 366 32.32 -4.68 -6.00
N MET A 367 31.44 -4.97 -5.03
CA MET A 367 30.43 -4.05 -4.52
C MET A 367 30.43 -4.06 -2.99
N SER A 368 29.95 -2.97 -2.37
CA SER A 368 29.74 -2.92 -0.92
C SER A 368 28.54 -3.77 -0.50
N GLY A 369 28.58 -4.31 0.71
CA GLY A 369 27.47 -5.12 1.23
C GLY A 369 26.16 -4.33 1.39
N ASP A 370 26.25 -3.01 1.62
CA ASP A 370 25.10 -2.14 1.71
C ASP A 370 24.42 -1.93 0.35
N PHE A 371 25.22 -1.71 -0.70
CA PHE A 371 24.74 -1.58 -2.08
C PHE A 371 24.08 -2.88 -2.55
N VAL A 372 24.70 -4.02 -2.32
CA VAL A 372 24.14 -5.34 -2.69
C VAL A 372 22.80 -5.59 -2.03
N LYS A 373 22.66 -5.26 -0.74
CA LYS A 373 21.42 -5.52 0.01
C LYS A 373 20.28 -4.59 -0.36
N ASN A 374 20.57 -3.31 -0.58
CA ASN A 374 19.53 -2.29 -0.60
C ASN A 374 19.33 -1.62 -1.96
N GLN A 375 20.30 -1.72 -2.88
CA GLN A 375 20.30 -0.88 -4.08
C GLN A 375 20.58 -1.63 -5.39
N LEU A 376 21.25 -2.76 -5.38
CA LEU A 376 21.71 -3.46 -6.60
C LEU A 376 20.59 -3.73 -7.61
N PHE A 377 19.43 -4.09 -7.13
CA PHE A 377 18.26 -4.42 -7.96
C PHE A 377 17.27 -3.27 -8.14
N GLU A 378 17.55 -2.12 -7.51
CA GLU A 378 16.74 -0.93 -7.72
C GLU A 378 17.05 -0.29 -9.07
N PRO A 379 16.04 0.11 -9.85
CA PRO A 379 16.27 0.75 -11.15
C PRO A 379 17.12 2.02 -11.02
N PHE A 380 18.04 2.24 -11.98
CA PHE A 380 18.92 3.42 -12.08
C PHE A 380 19.91 3.60 -10.94
N THR A 381 20.16 2.56 -10.17
CA THR A 381 21.17 2.61 -9.12
C THR A 381 22.53 2.17 -9.67
N GLN A 382 23.55 2.86 -9.24
CA GLN A 382 24.95 2.54 -9.52
C GLN A 382 25.77 2.87 -8.28
N GLU A 383 26.68 2.00 -7.92
CA GLU A 383 27.61 2.30 -6.85
C GLU A 383 28.66 3.28 -7.33
N GLN A 384 28.72 4.47 -6.70
CA GLN A 384 29.62 5.54 -7.09
C GLN A 384 30.96 5.40 -6.37
N TYR A 385 32.03 5.14 -7.12
CA TYR A 385 33.41 5.17 -6.63
C TYR A 385 34.08 6.46 -7.10
N GLY A 386 34.05 7.53 -6.29
CA GLY A 386 34.76 8.77 -6.50
C GLY A 386 34.17 9.71 -7.56
N ALA A 387 34.82 10.87 -7.76
CA ALA A 387 34.30 11.98 -8.58
C ALA A 387 34.32 11.73 -10.12
N ARG A 388 34.73 10.58 -10.59
CA ARG A 388 34.68 10.19 -12.00
C ARG A 388 34.38 8.70 -12.10
N THR A 389 33.13 8.34 -12.23
CA THR A 389 32.74 6.98 -12.63
C THR A 389 33.26 6.71 -14.03
N ARG A 390 34.21 5.81 -14.15
CA ARG A 390 34.84 5.40 -15.41
C ARG A 390 33.95 4.55 -16.29
N TYR A 391 32.79 4.11 -15.73
CA TYR A 391 31.90 3.14 -16.34
C TYR A 391 30.51 3.75 -16.51
N GLN A 392 30.16 4.11 -17.73
CA GLN A 392 28.82 4.52 -18.12
C GLN A 392 27.89 3.30 -18.18
N GLY A 393 26.70 3.38 -17.57
CA GLY A 393 25.65 2.37 -17.63
C GLY A 393 24.31 2.97 -17.28
N THR A 394 23.25 2.29 -17.66
CA THR A 394 21.86 2.73 -17.41
C THR A 394 21.41 2.53 -15.97
N GLY A 395 22.03 1.58 -15.26
CA GLY A 395 21.57 1.12 -13.94
C GLY A 395 20.28 0.30 -14.00
N LEU A 396 19.82 -0.09 -15.19
CA LEU A 396 18.60 -0.89 -15.40
C LEU A 396 18.91 -2.39 -15.53
N GLY A 397 20.11 -2.76 -15.95
CA GLY A 397 20.42 -4.15 -16.28
C GLY A 397 20.13 -5.14 -15.15
N MET A 398 20.45 -4.80 -13.88
CA MET A 398 20.22 -5.71 -12.75
C MET A 398 18.76 -5.78 -12.33
N SER A 399 18.00 -4.70 -12.41
CA SER A 399 16.56 -4.72 -12.18
C SER A 399 15.80 -5.52 -13.25
N ILE A 400 16.25 -5.42 -14.51
CA ILE A 400 15.73 -6.25 -15.61
C ILE A 400 16.06 -7.73 -15.37
N VAL A 401 17.28 -8.06 -14.98
CA VAL A 401 17.66 -9.45 -14.65
C VAL A 401 16.77 -10.01 -13.56
N LYS A 402 16.59 -9.29 -12.44
CA LYS A 402 15.75 -9.72 -11.34
C LYS A 402 14.29 -9.95 -11.80
N GLY A 403 13.72 -8.98 -12.53
CA GLY A 403 12.36 -9.09 -13.04
C GLY A 403 12.15 -10.27 -14.00
N LEU A 404 13.13 -10.55 -14.89
CA LEU A 404 13.09 -11.70 -15.78
C LEU A 404 13.20 -13.02 -15.03
N VAL A 405 14.14 -13.13 -14.08
CA VAL A 405 14.34 -14.32 -13.25
C VAL A 405 13.09 -14.64 -12.44
N GLU A 406 12.50 -13.65 -11.78
CA GLU A 406 11.26 -13.80 -11.01
C GLU A 406 10.09 -14.23 -11.90
N LYS A 407 9.99 -13.65 -13.09
CA LYS A 407 8.94 -14.01 -14.07
C LYS A 407 9.09 -15.43 -14.61
N MET A 408 10.33 -15.89 -14.76
CA MET A 408 10.63 -17.30 -15.13
C MET A 408 10.48 -18.27 -13.94
N GLY A 409 10.02 -17.80 -12.77
CA GLY A 409 9.83 -18.62 -11.58
C GLY A 409 11.14 -19.05 -10.89
N GLY A 410 12.22 -18.34 -11.17
CA GLY A 410 13.56 -18.60 -10.62
C GLY A 410 13.93 -17.69 -9.44
N THR A 411 15.19 -17.81 -9.03
CA THR A 411 15.79 -16.99 -7.98
C THR A 411 17.17 -16.48 -8.40
N ILE A 412 17.55 -15.30 -7.91
CA ILE A 412 18.87 -14.73 -8.08
C ILE A 412 19.50 -14.41 -6.73
N GLN A 413 20.76 -14.81 -6.53
CA GLN A 413 21.56 -14.46 -5.35
C GLN A 413 22.86 -13.82 -5.78
N VAL A 414 23.39 -12.94 -4.92
CA VAL A 414 24.62 -12.19 -5.22
C VAL A 414 25.49 -12.12 -3.98
N GLU A 415 26.75 -12.49 -4.16
CA GLU A 415 27.82 -12.29 -3.20
C GLU A 415 28.87 -11.38 -3.81
N SER A 416 29.24 -10.31 -3.15
CA SER A 416 30.24 -9.39 -3.63
C SER A 416 30.99 -8.73 -2.49
N LYS A 417 32.29 -8.44 -2.75
CA LYS A 417 33.16 -7.75 -1.82
C LYS A 417 34.06 -6.80 -2.56
N LEU A 418 34.15 -5.59 -2.05
CA LEU A 418 35.00 -4.55 -2.61
C LEU A 418 36.46 -5.00 -2.82
N GLY A 419 36.96 -4.86 -4.05
CA GLY A 419 38.29 -5.22 -4.43
C GLY A 419 38.51 -6.71 -4.74
N GLU A 420 37.53 -7.59 -4.46
CA GLU A 420 37.66 -9.03 -4.69
C GLU A 420 36.86 -9.52 -5.91
N GLY A 421 35.75 -8.84 -6.26
CA GLY A 421 34.88 -9.19 -7.37
C GLY A 421 33.47 -9.51 -6.94
N SER A 422 32.66 -10.08 -7.86
CA SER A 422 31.28 -10.43 -7.62
C SER A 422 30.94 -11.83 -8.09
N HIS A 423 30.01 -12.47 -7.43
CA HIS A 423 29.47 -13.78 -7.74
C HIS A 423 27.96 -13.71 -7.82
N PHE A 424 27.43 -14.00 -8.99
CA PHE A 424 26.00 -14.06 -9.27
C PHE A 424 25.58 -15.51 -9.46
N GLU A 425 24.51 -15.91 -8.77
CA GLU A 425 23.91 -17.23 -8.88
C GLU A 425 22.45 -17.07 -9.30
N VAL A 426 22.07 -17.64 -10.42
CA VAL A 426 20.70 -17.64 -10.95
C VAL A 426 20.23 -19.07 -11.08
N ILE A 427 19.09 -19.38 -10.42
CA ILE A 427 18.45 -20.71 -10.51
C ILE A 427 17.15 -20.54 -11.26
N LEU A 428 16.97 -21.29 -12.35
CA LEU A 428 15.78 -21.24 -13.20
C LEU A 428 15.16 -22.62 -13.37
N PRO A 429 13.84 -22.76 -13.20
CA PRO A 429 13.09 -23.92 -13.65
C PRO A 429 12.83 -23.80 -15.15
N VAL A 430 13.17 -24.80 -15.93
CA VAL A 430 12.97 -24.83 -17.38
C VAL A 430 12.33 -26.17 -17.77
N SER A 431 11.22 -26.13 -18.50
CA SER A 431 10.63 -27.33 -19.05
C SER A 431 11.56 -27.94 -20.11
N TYR A 432 11.62 -29.25 -20.22
CA TYR A 432 12.37 -29.90 -21.26
C TYR A 432 11.50 -30.75 -22.18
N THR A 433 11.91 -30.89 -23.43
CA THR A 433 11.24 -31.70 -24.41
C THR A 433 11.97 -33.03 -24.61
N HIS A 434 11.26 -34.14 -24.52
CA HIS A 434 11.76 -35.40 -25.04
C HIS A 434 11.76 -35.32 -26.57
N LEU A 435 12.69 -34.55 -27.14
CA LEU A 435 12.98 -34.70 -28.57
C LEU A 435 13.69 -36.04 -28.74
N ARG A 436 12.97 -37.01 -29.34
CA ARG A 436 13.58 -38.24 -29.84
C ARG A 436 14.38 -37.96 -31.10
#